data_404e08165d4b09880e3f457fe6ad8503
#
_entry.id   404e08165d4b09880e3f457fe6ad8503
#
_cell.length_a   1.000
_cell.length_b   1.000
_cell.length_c   1.000
_cell.angle_alpha   90.00
_cell.angle_beta   90.00
_cell.angle_gamma   90.00
#
_symmetry.space_group_name_H-M   'P 1'
#
loop_
_entity.id
_entity.type
_entity.pdbx_description
1 polymer ?
#
loop_
_entity_poly.entity_id
_entity_poly.type
_entity_poly.pdbx_seq_one_letter_code
_entity_poly.pdbx_strand_id
1 'polypeptide(L)'
;MIIIGGVIVVLFLLMIGTHVAVALGIVTAGMVLLTDGVPITVIAQTGFKSVNSYPLMAIPMFVLAGNLMMKGQLAHMIIELIGTVVRVLRGGLALTVLFTSVFFAAVSGSSVGSAAAIGAATVDGLRREKYPDRFAAGIVAVGGTLGLMIPPSLGFILIGTIVGLPIDRLFLAGIVPGLLEATLLMFSVVFLSHKYNYGTVAKTADFRGFFTKLPKAIPALLMPILVLGSIYAGIMTPTEVSAFAAVYALLIGLFFYRTISISGAWEAARDSLLQTTMIYAVVLGGSLIGFILVRMGVSAHLVSVLEQADLSWWQFLLIVNVVLLVLGMFLDGVTLIILTAPLLFPMAQVMGINPIHFAVIMVANVEIATLTPPIGLNLFVMSGIVRIPVHEVARGVLPFYVVRLFGLALLTFIPQLSLFFE
;
A
#
# COMPACT_ATOMS: atom_id res chain seq x y z
N MET A 1 5.77 -30.07 11.87
CA MET A 1 6.96 -29.56 12.59
C MET A 1 7.80 -28.61 11.71
N ILE A 2 8.16 -28.96 10.48
CA ILE A 2 8.99 -28.12 9.58
C ILE A 2 8.39 -26.71 9.35
N ILE A 3 7.07 -26.63 9.15
CA ILE A 3 6.38 -25.35 8.90
C ILE A 3 6.44 -24.44 10.12
N ILE A 4 6.11 -24.96 11.30
CA ILE A 4 6.17 -24.18 12.56
C ILE A 4 7.60 -23.74 12.83
N GLY A 5 8.59 -24.62 12.61
CA GLY A 5 10.01 -24.27 12.69
C GLY A 5 10.38 -23.16 11.72
N GLY A 6 9.94 -23.22 10.47
CA GLY A 6 10.16 -22.19 9.46
C GLY A 6 9.60 -20.82 9.87
N VAL A 7 8.35 -20.77 10.37
CA VAL A 7 7.72 -19.53 10.86
C VAL A 7 8.49 -18.96 12.05
N ILE A 8 8.87 -19.80 13.02
CA ILE A 8 9.66 -19.37 14.19
C ILE A 8 11.01 -18.78 13.75
N VAL A 9 11.69 -19.45 12.81
CA VAL A 9 12.99 -18.97 12.29
C VAL A 9 12.84 -17.64 11.55
N VAL A 10 11.80 -17.47 10.71
CA VAL A 10 11.53 -16.16 10.06
C VAL A 10 11.33 -15.08 11.11
N LEU A 11 10.43 -15.30 12.07
CA LEU A 11 10.14 -14.30 13.12
C LEU A 11 11.39 -13.98 13.95
N PHE A 12 12.18 -14.98 14.32
CA PHE A 12 13.43 -14.81 15.05
C PHE A 12 14.44 -13.97 14.24
N LEU A 13 14.64 -14.29 12.96
CA LEU A 13 15.55 -13.54 12.10
C LEU A 13 15.11 -12.09 11.92
N LEU A 14 13.79 -11.85 11.81
CA LEU A 14 13.26 -10.49 11.73
C LEU A 14 13.45 -9.72 13.05
N MET A 15 13.29 -10.36 14.20
CA MET A 15 13.51 -9.73 15.51
C MET A 15 14.96 -9.31 15.75
N ILE A 16 15.93 -10.02 15.19
CA ILE A 16 17.36 -9.65 15.24
C ILE A 16 17.77 -8.65 14.15
N GLY A 17 16.79 -8.13 13.36
CA GLY A 17 17.02 -7.08 12.37
C GLY A 17 17.51 -7.58 11.01
N THR A 18 17.36 -8.86 10.69
CA THR A 18 17.69 -9.40 9.36
C THR A 18 16.70 -8.90 8.31
N HIS A 19 17.18 -8.55 7.11
CA HIS A 19 16.30 -8.21 5.99
C HIS A 19 15.35 -9.35 5.65
N VAL A 20 14.07 -9.04 5.43
CA VAL A 20 13.02 -10.02 5.15
C VAL A 20 13.40 -10.98 4.01
N ALA A 21 13.94 -10.45 2.90
CA ALA A 21 14.38 -11.27 1.77
C ALA A 21 15.44 -12.31 2.15
N VAL A 22 16.37 -11.94 3.05
CA VAL A 22 17.41 -12.86 3.54
C VAL A 22 16.80 -13.92 4.47
N ALA A 23 15.90 -13.50 5.37
CA ALA A 23 15.19 -14.42 6.27
C ALA A 23 14.40 -15.47 5.47
N LEU A 24 13.64 -15.04 4.44
CA LEU A 24 12.91 -15.94 3.55
C LEU A 24 13.85 -16.86 2.78
N GLY A 25 14.97 -16.34 2.28
CA GLY A 25 15.98 -17.16 1.57
C GLY A 25 16.58 -18.26 2.46
N ILE A 26 16.95 -17.94 3.70
CA ILE A 26 17.48 -18.91 4.69
C ILE A 26 16.42 -20.00 4.98
N VAL A 27 15.17 -19.59 5.26
CA VAL A 27 14.10 -20.54 5.55
C VAL A 27 13.78 -21.40 4.34
N THR A 28 13.75 -20.83 3.13
CA THR A 28 13.58 -21.60 1.88
C THR A 28 14.67 -22.64 1.74
N ALA A 29 15.94 -22.25 1.91
CA ALA A 29 17.07 -23.19 1.82
C ALA A 29 16.95 -24.32 2.85
N GLY A 30 16.60 -23.99 4.11
CA GLY A 30 16.36 -24.95 5.16
C GLY A 30 15.21 -25.92 4.85
N MET A 31 14.08 -25.39 4.37
CA MET A 31 12.92 -26.21 3.98
C MET A 31 13.24 -27.16 2.81
N VAL A 32 13.99 -26.67 1.83
CA VAL A 32 14.47 -27.50 0.68
C VAL A 32 15.32 -28.66 1.16
N LEU A 33 16.26 -28.40 2.07
CA LEU A 33 17.16 -29.44 2.61
C LEU A 33 16.43 -30.47 3.47
N LEU A 34 15.31 -30.06 4.11
CA LEU A 34 14.50 -30.91 4.97
C LEU A 34 13.34 -31.60 4.24
N THR A 35 13.10 -31.24 2.96
CA THR A 35 12.01 -31.82 2.15
C THR A 35 12.61 -32.73 1.08
N ASP A 36 12.51 -34.03 1.28
CA ASP A 36 13.01 -35.01 0.31
C ASP A 36 12.30 -34.91 -1.04
N GLY A 37 13.04 -35.18 -2.13
CA GLY A 37 12.47 -35.36 -3.46
C GLY A 37 12.13 -34.08 -4.22
N VAL A 38 12.63 -32.90 -3.83
CA VAL A 38 12.52 -31.67 -4.63
C VAL A 38 13.84 -31.42 -5.37
N PRO A 39 13.91 -31.65 -6.70
CA PRO A 39 15.10 -31.37 -7.47
C PRO A 39 15.45 -29.87 -7.43
N ILE A 40 16.72 -29.54 -7.27
CA ILE A 40 17.21 -28.15 -7.25
C ILE A 40 16.85 -27.39 -8.53
N THR A 41 16.75 -28.10 -9.66
CA THR A 41 16.31 -27.55 -10.95
C THR A 41 14.87 -27.02 -10.89
N VAL A 42 13.96 -27.70 -10.18
CA VAL A 42 12.57 -27.27 -10.02
C VAL A 42 12.51 -26.00 -9.16
N ILE A 43 13.36 -25.91 -8.13
CA ILE A 43 13.45 -24.73 -7.26
C ILE A 43 13.97 -23.53 -8.08
N ALA A 44 15.04 -23.72 -8.85
CA ALA A 44 15.58 -22.68 -9.71
C ALA A 44 14.57 -22.22 -10.77
N GLN A 45 13.84 -23.14 -11.39
CA GLN A 45 12.78 -22.83 -12.36
C GLN A 45 11.61 -22.07 -11.72
N THR A 46 11.17 -22.51 -10.54
CA THR A 46 10.08 -21.85 -9.81
C THR A 46 10.49 -20.44 -9.39
N GLY A 47 11.68 -20.28 -8.86
CA GLY A 47 12.24 -18.97 -8.51
C GLY A 47 12.34 -18.04 -9.71
N PHE A 48 12.86 -18.52 -10.84
CA PHE A 48 12.93 -17.73 -12.06
C PHE A 48 11.53 -17.33 -12.57
N LYS A 49 10.59 -18.28 -12.63
CA LYS A 49 9.22 -18.01 -13.04
C LYS A 49 8.52 -16.98 -12.15
N SER A 50 8.77 -17.00 -10.84
CA SER A 50 8.11 -16.09 -9.90
C SER A 50 8.50 -14.63 -10.13
N VAL A 51 9.67 -14.34 -10.63
CA VAL A 51 10.15 -12.98 -10.92
C VAL A 51 10.06 -12.62 -12.41
N ASN A 52 10.03 -13.60 -13.30
CA ASN A 52 9.90 -13.41 -14.74
C ASN A 52 8.43 -13.39 -15.17
N SER A 53 7.69 -12.39 -14.68
CA SER A 53 6.27 -12.20 -14.96
C SER A 53 6.02 -10.83 -15.56
N TYR A 54 5.29 -10.78 -16.69
CA TYR A 54 4.98 -9.52 -17.37
C TYR A 54 4.27 -8.50 -16.46
N PRO A 55 3.26 -8.87 -15.66
CA PRO A 55 2.61 -7.94 -14.72
C PRO A 55 3.56 -7.37 -13.66
N LEU A 56 4.55 -8.14 -13.20
CA LEU A 56 5.50 -7.65 -12.19
C LEU A 56 6.39 -6.52 -12.74
N MET A 57 6.60 -6.45 -14.07
CA MET A 57 7.36 -5.34 -14.67
C MET A 57 6.70 -3.97 -14.44
N ALA A 58 5.42 -3.92 -14.07
CA ALA A 58 4.76 -2.69 -13.67
C ALA A 58 5.33 -2.12 -12.36
N ILE A 59 5.82 -2.96 -11.44
CA ILE A 59 6.32 -2.54 -10.13
C ILE A 59 7.49 -1.56 -10.24
N PRO A 60 8.62 -1.89 -10.92
CA PRO A 60 9.74 -0.96 -11.05
C PRO A 60 9.34 0.38 -11.68
N MET A 61 8.43 0.35 -12.66
CA MET A 61 8.00 1.56 -13.36
C MET A 61 7.09 2.44 -12.51
N PHE A 62 6.13 1.88 -11.75
CA PHE A 62 5.34 2.66 -10.81
C PHE A 62 6.16 3.19 -9.64
N VAL A 63 7.12 2.41 -9.12
CA VAL A 63 8.06 2.88 -8.10
C VAL A 63 8.89 4.05 -8.63
N LEU A 64 9.38 3.97 -9.86
CA LEU A 64 10.09 5.05 -10.52
C LEU A 64 9.21 6.29 -10.70
N ALA A 65 7.98 6.11 -11.18
CA ALA A 65 7.03 7.21 -11.32
C ALA A 65 6.79 7.91 -9.98
N GLY A 66 6.55 7.16 -8.89
CA GLY A 66 6.37 7.70 -7.55
C GLY A 66 7.59 8.47 -7.03
N ASN A 67 8.81 7.93 -7.21
CA ASN A 67 10.05 8.59 -6.82
C ASN A 67 10.33 9.86 -7.65
N LEU A 68 10.03 9.85 -8.95
CA LEU A 68 10.13 11.03 -9.79
C LEU A 68 9.12 12.11 -9.37
N MET A 69 7.88 11.73 -9.04
CA MET A 69 6.88 12.68 -8.53
C MET A 69 7.30 13.29 -7.19
N MET A 70 7.91 12.49 -6.32
CA MET A 70 8.42 12.95 -5.02
C MET A 70 9.57 13.97 -5.23
N LYS A 71 10.58 13.63 -6.01
CA LYS A 71 11.69 14.52 -6.36
C LYS A 71 11.22 15.77 -7.14
N GLY A 72 10.20 15.59 -7.98
CA GLY A 72 9.56 16.66 -8.76
C GLY A 72 8.66 17.59 -7.95
N GLN A 73 8.49 17.35 -6.64
CA GLN A 73 7.63 18.14 -5.76
C GLN A 73 6.16 18.24 -6.25
N LEU A 74 5.68 17.25 -7.02
CA LEU A 74 4.32 17.27 -7.57
C LEU A 74 3.25 17.29 -6.47
N ALA A 75 3.51 16.59 -5.34
CA ALA A 75 2.64 16.64 -4.17
C ALA A 75 2.45 18.08 -3.64
N HIS A 76 3.49 18.90 -3.67
CA HIS A 76 3.43 20.29 -3.21
C HIS A 76 2.46 21.14 -4.04
N MET A 77 2.42 20.93 -5.37
CA MET A 77 1.49 21.65 -6.26
C MET A 77 0.02 21.32 -5.94
N ILE A 78 -0.26 20.06 -5.62
CA ILE A 78 -1.60 19.60 -5.23
C ILE A 78 -1.98 20.18 -3.86
N ILE A 79 -1.06 20.14 -2.88
CA ILE A 79 -1.25 20.71 -1.54
C ILE A 79 -1.57 22.21 -1.63
N GLU A 80 -0.81 22.94 -2.43
CA GLU A 80 -1.04 24.38 -2.61
C GLU A 80 -2.40 24.68 -3.24
N LEU A 81 -2.83 23.90 -4.24
CA LEU A 81 -4.12 24.07 -4.89
C LEU A 81 -5.27 23.79 -3.94
N ILE A 82 -5.29 22.58 -3.35
CA ILE A 82 -6.38 22.14 -2.48
C ILE A 82 -6.47 23.04 -1.23
N GLY A 83 -5.32 23.44 -0.69
CA GLY A 83 -5.24 24.33 0.47
C GLY A 83 -5.93 25.68 0.27
N THR A 84 -6.07 26.19 -0.95
CA THR A 84 -6.77 27.46 -1.20
C THR A 84 -8.26 27.42 -0.88
N VAL A 85 -8.88 26.23 -1.04
CA VAL A 85 -10.33 26.05 -0.84
C VAL A 85 -10.63 25.43 0.51
N VAL A 86 -9.85 24.42 0.92
CA VAL A 86 -10.20 23.56 2.07
C VAL A 86 -9.84 24.20 3.42
N ARG A 87 -8.94 25.18 3.47
CA ARG A 87 -8.51 25.86 4.72
C ARG A 87 -9.60 26.67 5.43
N VAL A 88 -10.73 26.88 4.81
CA VAL A 88 -11.91 27.47 5.51
C VAL A 88 -12.56 26.49 6.49
N LEU A 89 -12.31 25.20 6.33
CA LEU A 89 -12.77 24.18 7.24
C LEU A 89 -11.80 24.04 8.41
N ARG A 90 -12.34 23.78 9.59
CA ARG A 90 -11.50 23.41 10.74
C ARG A 90 -10.86 22.05 10.44
N GLY A 91 -9.55 21.97 10.57
CA GLY A 91 -8.80 20.82 10.07
C GLY A 91 -8.39 20.94 8.59
N GLY A 92 -8.53 22.13 7.98
CA GLY A 92 -8.35 22.32 6.53
C GLY A 92 -6.99 21.88 6.00
N LEU A 93 -5.88 22.15 6.70
CA LEU A 93 -4.58 21.66 6.27
C LEU A 93 -4.46 20.14 6.40
N ALA A 94 -5.01 19.56 7.46
CA ALA A 94 -5.06 18.11 7.65
C ALA A 94 -5.93 17.41 6.60
N LEU A 95 -7.06 18.02 6.20
CA LEU A 95 -7.86 17.57 5.06
C LEU A 95 -7.07 17.68 3.75
N THR A 96 -6.32 18.77 3.55
CA THR A 96 -5.45 18.93 2.37
C THR A 96 -4.44 17.79 2.28
N VAL A 97 -3.87 17.34 3.41
CA VAL A 97 -2.98 16.18 3.47
C VAL A 97 -3.69 14.93 2.93
N LEU A 98 -4.90 14.62 3.42
CA LEU A 98 -5.64 13.42 2.97
C LEU A 98 -6.06 13.51 1.49
N PHE A 99 -6.55 14.65 1.02
CA PHE A 99 -6.83 14.84 -0.41
C PHE A 99 -5.59 14.62 -1.27
N THR A 100 -4.45 15.19 -0.84
CA THR A 100 -3.18 14.96 -1.54
C THR A 100 -2.76 13.50 -1.48
N SER A 101 -3.03 12.82 -0.36
CA SER A 101 -2.76 11.37 -0.22
C SER A 101 -3.55 10.54 -1.23
N VAL A 102 -4.82 10.86 -1.47
CA VAL A 102 -5.66 10.20 -2.49
C VAL A 102 -5.03 10.33 -3.88
N PHE A 103 -4.66 11.55 -4.28
CA PHE A 103 -4.05 11.79 -5.59
C PHE A 103 -2.66 11.17 -5.72
N PHE A 104 -1.84 11.25 -4.67
CA PHE A 104 -0.50 10.68 -4.69
C PHE A 104 -0.54 9.15 -4.65
N ALA A 105 -1.49 8.59 -3.92
CA ALA A 105 -1.78 7.16 -3.89
C ALA A 105 -2.05 6.60 -5.29
N ALA A 106 -2.90 7.30 -6.06
CA ALA A 106 -3.27 6.92 -7.42
C ALA A 106 -2.10 6.99 -8.45
N VAL A 107 -0.87 7.17 -8.00
CA VAL A 107 0.31 7.13 -8.86
C VAL A 107 1.44 6.32 -8.24
N SER A 108 1.69 6.48 -6.94
CA SER A 108 2.86 5.85 -6.29
C SER A 108 2.65 4.36 -6.02
N GLY A 109 1.41 3.93 -5.82
CA GLY A 109 1.07 2.54 -5.49
C GLY A 109 1.70 2.02 -4.19
N SER A 110 2.40 2.86 -3.43
CA SER A 110 3.19 2.48 -2.25
C SER A 110 2.76 3.28 -1.02
N SER A 111 2.46 2.57 0.07
CA SER A 111 2.10 3.18 1.36
C SER A 111 3.26 4.00 1.94
N VAL A 112 4.43 3.39 2.02
CA VAL A 112 5.65 3.98 2.60
C VAL A 112 6.12 5.19 1.77
N GLY A 113 6.15 5.04 0.44
CA GLY A 113 6.51 6.13 -0.47
C GLY A 113 5.58 7.32 -0.37
N SER A 114 4.27 7.08 -0.30
CA SER A 114 3.25 8.12 -0.13
C SER A 114 3.40 8.84 1.21
N ALA A 115 3.55 8.10 2.32
CA ALA A 115 3.75 8.69 3.63
C ALA A 115 5.03 9.55 3.69
N ALA A 116 6.12 9.08 3.08
CA ALA A 116 7.39 9.82 3.03
C ALA A 116 7.26 11.13 2.24
N ALA A 117 6.70 11.07 1.02
CA ALA A 117 6.55 12.24 0.15
C ALA A 117 5.64 13.31 0.77
N ILE A 118 4.48 12.90 1.24
CA ILE A 118 3.49 13.82 1.82
C ILE A 118 3.97 14.35 3.18
N GLY A 119 4.60 13.49 3.98
CA GLY A 119 5.19 13.88 5.27
C GLY A 119 6.24 14.97 5.10
N ALA A 120 7.19 14.78 4.20
CA ALA A 120 8.22 15.78 3.90
C ALA A 120 7.62 17.12 3.42
N ALA A 121 6.51 17.09 2.68
CA ALA A 121 5.87 18.29 2.14
C ALA A 121 4.96 19.01 3.14
N THR A 122 4.41 18.33 4.16
CA THR A 122 3.29 18.88 4.95
C THR A 122 3.57 19.05 6.44
N VAL A 123 4.51 18.31 7.03
CA VAL A 123 4.73 18.28 8.49
C VAL A 123 5.05 19.68 9.04
N ASP A 124 5.93 20.43 8.39
CA ASP A 124 6.28 21.78 8.83
C ASP A 124 5.09 22.76 8.71
N GLY A 125 4.24 22.58 7.71
CA GLY A 125 2.99 23.33 7.57
C GLY A 125 2.02 23.03 8.71
N LEU A 126 1.83 21.75 9.05
CA LEU A 126 0.97 21.33 10.15
C LEU A 126 1.47 21.88 11.49
N ARG A 127 2.77 21.86 11.74
CA ARG A 127 3.37 22.48 12.94
C ARG A 127 3.11 23.97 13.04
N ARG A 128 3.28 24.71 11.91
CA ARG A 128 3.00 26.17 11.87
C ARG A 128 1.54 26.49 12.16
N GLU A 129 0.62 25.62 11.76
CA GLU A 129 -0.80 25.73 12.06
C GLU A 129 -1.20 25.11 13.42
N LYS A 130 -0.23 24.83 14.30
CA LYS A 130 -0.40 24.36 15.70
C LYS A 130 -1.08 22.99 15.81
N TYR A 131 -0.90 22.10 14.83
CA TYR A 131 -1.24 20.71 15.03
C TYR A 131 -0.20 20.01 15.91
N PRO A 132 -0.60 19.18 16.89
CA PRO A 132 0.34 18.37 17.67
C PRO A 132 1.14 17.44 16.74
N ASP A 133 2.44 17.28 17.02
CA ASP A 133 3.33 16.44 16.21
C ASP A 133 2.82 15.00 16.06
N ARG A 134 2.29 14.42 17.13
CA ARG A 134 1.68 13.07 17.09
C ARG A 134 0.48 12.99 16.14
N PHE A 135 -0.37 14.05 16.09
CA PHE A 135 -1.51 14.09 15.18
C PHE A 135 -1.06 14.28 13.74
N ALA A 136 -0.08 15.18 13.51
CA ALA A 136 0.52 15.40 12.18
C ALA A 136 1.18 14.13 11.64
N ALA A 137 1.95 13.41 12.49
CA ALA A 137 2.54 12.14 12.13
C ALA A 137 1.46 11.07 11.85
N GLY A 138 0.44 11.00 12.70
CA GLY A 138 -0.65 10.03 12.57
C GLY A 138 -1.44 10.18 11.28
N ILE A 139 -1.85 11.40 10.94
CA ILE A 139 -2.65 11.64 9.72
C ILE A 139 -1.87 11.36 8.44
N VAL A 140 -0.58 11.72 8.40
CA VAL A 140 0.27 11.42 7.24
C VAL A 140 0.53 9.92 7.12
N ALA A 141 0.82 9.23 8.25
CA ALA A 141 0.99 7.78 8.25
C ALA A 141 -0.23 7.06 7.68
N VAL A 142 -1.43 7.46 8.15
CA VAL A 142 -2.69 6.84 7.71
C VAL A 142 -3.06 7.25 6.28
N GLY A 143 -2.85 8.51 5.90
CA GLY A 143 -3.03 8.97 4.52
C GLY A 143 -2.14 8.22 3.53
N GLY A 144 -0.91 7.90 3.93
CA GLY A 144 0.02 7.12 3.11
C GLY A 144 -0.50 5.72 2.78
N THR A 145 -1.26 5.07 3.69
CA THR A 145 -1.75 3.70 3.44
C THR A 145 -2.72 3.62 2.27
N LEU A 146 -3.45 4.70 1.95
CA LEU A 146 -4.33 4.77 0.78
C LEU A 146 -3.62 4.41 -0.53
N GLY A 147 -2.27 4.50 -0.58
CA GLY A 147 -1.46 4.07 -1.72
C GLY A 147 -1.45 2.56 -1.98
N LEU A 148 -1.95 1.75 -1.07
CA LEU A 148 -2.13 0.31 -1.30
C LEU A 148 -3.53 -0.03 -1.83
N MET A 149 -4.56 0.76 -1.50
CA MET A 149 -5.94 0.50 -1.92
C MET A 149 -6.30 1.23 -3.21
N ILE A 150 -5.96 2.53 -3.31
CA ILE A 150 -6.29 3.34 -4.48
C ILE A 150 -5.37 2.94 -5.65
N PRO A 151 -5.93 2.49 -6.80
CA PRO A 151 -5.11 2.07 -7.93
C PRO A 151 -4.35 3.25 -8.60
N PRO A 152 -3.21 2.95 -9.25
CA PRO A 152 -2.55 1.65 -9.31
C PRO A 152 -1.87 1.28 -7.99
N SER A 153 -2.03 0.03 -7.56
CA SER A 153 -1.56 -0.46 -6.28
C SER A 153 -0.59 -1.63 -6.43
N LEU A 154 0.55 -1.56 -5.74
CA LEU A 154 1.52 -2.67 -5.70
C LEU A 154 0.91 -3.92 -5.07
N GLY A 155 0.03 -3.76 -4.06
CA GLY A 155 -0.66 -4.88 -3.43
C GLY A 155 -1.52 -5.67 -4.41
N PHE A 156 -2.31 -4.99 -5.23
CA PHE A 156 -3.13 -5.64 -6.26
C PHE A 156 -2.31 -6.27 -7.38
N ILE A 157 -1.19 -5.65 -7.78
CA ILE A 157 -0.26 -6.25 -8.77
C ILE A 157 0.30 -7.56 -8.23
N LEU A 158 0.74 -7.58 -6.98
CA LEU A 158 1.29 -8.78 -6.34
C LEU A 158 0.23 -9.88 -6.23
N ILE A 159 -0.96 -9.57 -5.70
CA ILE A 159 -2.05 -10.55 -5.58
C ILE A 159 -2.43 -11.09 -6.96
N GLY A 160 -2.66 -10.20 -7.93
CA GLY A 160 -3.03 -10.60 -9.29
C GLY A 160 -1.99 -11.52 -9.94
N THR A 161 -0.71 -11.24 -9.72
CA THR A 161 0.38 -12.07 -10.26
C THR A 161 0.49 -13.43 -9.56
N ILE A 162 0.34 -13.47 -8.23
CA ILE A 162 0.50 -14.69 -7.43
C ILE A 162 -0.69 -15.65 -7.63
N VAL A 163 -1.91 -15.09 -7.65
CA VAL A 163 -3.15 -15.87 -7.69
C VAL A 163 -3.67 -16.05 -9.13
N GLY A 164 -3.15 -15.28 -10.08
CA GLY A 164 -3.60 -15.33 -11.48
C GLY A 164 -4.89 -14.55 -11.75
N LEU A 165 -5.18 -13.49 -10.97
CA LEU A 165 -6.34 -12.62 -11.17
C LEU A 165 -6.00 -11.47 -12.13
N PRO A 166 -6.97 -11.00 -12.94
CA PRO A 166 -6.77 -9.87 -13.83
C PRO A 166 -6.57 -8.57 -13.05
N ILE A 167 -5.42 -7.90 -13.26
CA ILE A 167 -4.99 -6.74 -12.46
C ILE A 167 -5.88 -5.53 -12.73
N ASP A 168 -6.37 -5.37 -13.94
CA ASP A 168 -7.32 -4.32 -14.33
C ASP A 168 -8.61 -4.39 -13.50
N ARG A 169 -9.16 -5.59 -13.30
CA ARG A 169 -10.33 -5.81 -12.43
C ARG A 169 -10.02 -5.54 -10.96
N LEU A 170 -8.85 -5.98 -10.47
CA LEU A 170 -8.41 -5.67 -9.11
C LEU A 170 -8.27 -4.16 -8.90
N PHE A 171 -7.80 -3.44 -9.89
CA PHE A 171 -7.72 -1.98 -9.83
C PHE A 171 -9.12 -1.35 -9.77
N LEU A 172 -10.07 -1.80 -10.59
CA LEU A 172 -11.47 -1.34 -10.50
C LEU A 172 -12.06 -1.60 -9.11
N ALA A 173 -11.85 -2.80 -8.59
CA ALA A 173 -12.34 -3.19 -7.28
C ALA A 173 -11.78 -2.35 -6.12
N GLY A 174 -10.60 -1.76 -6.27
CA GLY A 174 -9.96 -0.91 -5.26
C GLY A 174 -10.49 0.53 -5.21
N ILE A 175 -11.19 1.03 -6.26
CA ILE A 175 -11.62 2.43 -6.33
C ILE A 175 -12.62 2.77 -5.23
N VAL A 176 -13.74 2.06 -5.19
CA VAL A 176 -14.82 2.35 -4.22
C VAL A 176 -14.36 2.16 -2.78
N PRO A 177 -13.66 1.04 -2.42
CA PRO A 177 -13.06 0.88 -1.10
C PRO A 177 -12.09 2.00 -0.74
N GLY A 178 -11.16 2.35 -1.62
CA GLY A 178 -10.17 3.40 -1.36
C GLY A 178 -10.81 4.78 -1.14
N LEU A 179 -11.84 5.13 -1.92
CA LEU A 179 -12.59 6.37 -1.74
C LEU A 179 -13.43 6.35 -0.46
N LEU A 180 -14.04 5.20 -0.10
CA LEU A 180 -14.74 5.02 1.16
C LEU A 180 -13.81 5.28 2.34
N GLU A 181 -12.64 4.63 2.36
CA GLU A 181 -11.65 4.77 3.42
C GLU A 181 -11.12 6.21 3.52
N ALA A 182 -10.81 6.84 2.39
CA ALA A 182 -10.39 8.24 2.34
C ALA A 182 -11.48 9.16 2.94
N THR A 183 -12.74 8.90 2.60
CA THR A 183 -13.89 9.67 3.11
C THR A 183 -14.05 9.51 4.61
N LEU A 184 -13.98 8.28 5.12
CA LEU A 184 -14.03 7.99 6.56
C LEU A 184 -12.90 8.69 7.31
N LEU A 185 -11.68 8.69 6.76
CA LEU A 185 -10.54 9.39 7.34
C LEU A 185 -10.75 10.91 7.33
N MET A 186 -11.27 11.48 6.24
CA MET A 186 -11.58 12.92 6.15
C MET A 186 -12.62 13.33 7.19
N PHE A 187 -13.69 12.55 7.37
CA PHE A 187 -14.66 12.79 8.42
C PHE A 187 -14.03 12.74 9.82
N SER A 188 -13.16 11.76 10.08
CA SER A 188 -12.48 11.63 11.36
C SER A 188 -11.55 12.82 11.64
N VAL A 189 -10.86 13.34 10.62
CA VAL A 189 -10.03 14.54 10.75
C VAL A 189 -10.84 15.78 11.10
N VAL A 190 -11.97 16.00 10.41
CA VAL A 190 -12.86 17.13 10.72
C VAL A 190 -13.39 17.03 12.14
N PHE A 191 -13.86 15.83 12.53
CA PHE A 191 -14.38 15.58 13.88
C PHE A 191 -13.32 15.85 14.96
N LEU A 192 -12.11 15.27 14.82
CA LEU A 192 -11.02 15.43 15.78
C LEU A 192 -10.53 16.89 15.84
N SER A 193 -10.45 17.58 14.69
CA SER A 193 -10.03 18.96 14.63
C SER A 193 -11.04 19.90 15.30
N HIS A 194 -12.34 19.62 15.20
CA HIS A 194 -13.37 20.34 15.94
C HIS A 194 -13.30 20.05 17.45
N LYS A 195 -13.19 18.78 17.83
CA LYS A 195 -13.19 18.35 19.24
C LYS A 195 -12.00 18.91 20.01
N TYR A 196 -10.83 18.95 19.39
CA TYR A 196 -9.57 19.36 20.05
C TYR A 196 -9.07 20.75 19.64
N ASN A 197 -9.83 21.48 18.84
CA ASN A 197 -9.45 22.82 18.33
C ASN A 197 -8.12 22.84 17.57
N TYR A 198 -7.85 21.80 16.75
CA TYR A 198 -6.64 21.75 15.97
C TYR A 198 -6.74 22.60 14.69
N GLY A 199 -5.61 23.22 14.32
CA GLY A 199 -5.46 23.97 13.08
C GLY A 199 -6.06 25.37 13.12
N THR A 200 -5.63 26.18 12.17
CA THR A 200 -6.14 27.53 11.92
C THR A 200 -7.25 27.46 10.87
N VAL A 201 -8.23 28.36 10.97
CA VAL A 201 -9.34 28.47 10.00
C VAL A 201 -9.15 29.76 9.23
N ALA A 202 -9.07 29.67 7.90
CA ALA A 202 -9.06 30.85 7.04
C ALA A 202 -10.43 31.52 7.04
N LYS A 203 -10.47 32.86 7.02
CA LYS A 203 -11.74 33.61 7.04
C LYS A 203 -12.60 33.38 5.79
N THR A 204 -11.96 33.19 4.63
CA THR A 204 -12.62 33.01 3.34
C THR A 204 -11.84 32.03 2.48
N ALA A 205 -12.53 31.33 1.58
CA ALA A 205 -11.89 30.53 0.55
C ALA A 205 -11.23 31.44 -0.49
N ASP A 206 -10.01 31.12 -0.86
CA ASP A 206 -9.28 31.87 -1.89
C ASP A 206 -9.54 31.29 -3.28
N PHE A 207 -10.72 31.54 -3.83
CA PHE A 207 -11.07 31.08 -5.18
C PHE A 207 -10.17 31.71 -6.26
N ARG A 208 -9.71 32.98 -6.05
CA ARG A 208 -8.80 33.61 -6.99
C ARG A 208 -7.45 32.89 -6.99
N GLY A 209 -6.94 32.55 -5.81
CA GLY A 209 -5.72 31.75 -5.66
C GLY A 209 -5.90 30.36 -6.26
N PHE A 210 -7.08 29.74 -6.12
CA PHE A 210 -7.40 28.43 -6.75
C PHE A 210 -7.21 28.50 -8.27
N PHE A 211 -7.90 29.42 -8.96
CA PHE A 211 -7.79 29.53 -10.42
C PHE A 211 -6.40 29.96 -10.89
N THR A 212 -5.65 30.67 -10.08
CA THR A 212 -4.27 31.05 -10.39
C THR A 212 -3.30 29.86 -10.28
N LYS A 213 -3.53 28.94 -9.32
CA LYS A 213 -2.67 27.77 -9.09
C LYS A 213 -3.09 26.56 -9.92
N LEU A 214 -4.36 26.50 -10.35
CA LEU A 214 -4.91 25.37 -11.11
C LEU A 214 -4.07 25.02 -12.35
N PRO A 215 -3.66 25.98 -13.25
CA PRO A 215 -2.86 25.64 -14.42
C PRO A 215 -1.54 24.95 -14.07
N LYS A 216 -0.93 25.32 -12.95
CA LYS A 216 0.30 24.70 -12.46
C LYS A 216 0.06 23.28 -11.89
N ALA A 217 -1.11 23.03 -11.32
CA ALA A 217 -1.45 21.72 -10.74
C ALA A 217 -2.02 20.74 -11.77
N ILE A 218 -2.57 21.22 -12.90
CA ILE A 218 -3.17 20.38 -13.96
C ILE A 218 -2.28 19.21 -14.36
N PRO A 219 -0.98 19.38 -14.67
CA PRO A 219 -0.17 18.22 -15.09
C PRO A 219 -0.06 17.14 -14.00
N ALA A 220 0.04 17.56 -12.73
CA ALA A 220 0.06 16.60 -11.61
C ALA A 220 -1.30 15.88 -11.44
N LEU A 221 -2.42 16.62 -11.58
CA LEU A 221 -3.78 16.07 -11.47
C LEU A 221 -4.17 15.18 -12.66
N LEU A 222 -3.63 15.47 -13.84
CA LEU A 222 -3.89 14.64 -15.04
C LEU A 222 -3.27 13.24 -14.94
N MET A 223 -2.18 13.08 -14.19
CA MET A 223 -1.46 11.81 -14.13
C MET A 223 -2.34 10.62 -13.67
N PRO A 224 -3.05 10.68 -12.53
CA PRO A 224 -3.98 9.61 -12.15
C PRO A 224 -5.08 9.37 -13.20
N ILE A 225 -5.60 10.44 -13.79
CA ILE A 225 -6.66 10.37 -14.80
C ILE A 225 -6.16 9.65 -16.06
N LEU A 226 -4.95 9.99 -16.53
CA LEU A 226 -4.34 9.35 -17.70
C LEU A 226 -4.02 7.88 -17.41
N VAL A 227 -3.48 7.58 -16.23
CA VAL A 227 -3.13 6.21 -15.83
C VAL A 227 -4.38 5.34 -15.76
N LEU A 228 -5.36 5.72 -14.95
CA LEU A 228 -6.59 4.93 -14.77
C LEU A 228 -7.46 4.95 -16.02
N GLY A 229 -7.60 6.11 -16.65
CA GLY A 229 -8.38 6.26 -17.88
C GLY A 229 -7.86 5.39 -19.01
N SER A 230 -6.53 5.27 -19.19
CA SER A 230 -5.94 4.43 -20.23
C SER A 230 -6.18 2.93 -19.99
N ILE A 231 -6.12 2.49 -18.71
CA ILE A 231 -6.42 1.10 -18.35
C ILE A 231 -7.90 0.78 -18.61
N TYR A 232 -8.81 1.63 -18.10
CA TYR A 232 -10.25 1.36 -18.18
C TYR A 232 -10.85 1.56 -19.59
N ALA A 233 -10.21 2.40 -20.40
CA ALA A 233 -10.55 2.51 -21.81
C ALA A 233 -9.99 1.36 -22.66
N GLY A 234 -9.22 0.43 -22.06
CA GLY A 234 -8.59 -0.68 -22.78
C GLY A 234 -7.46 -0.24 -23.75
N ILE A 235 -6.94 0.99 -23.59
CA ILE A 235 -5.87 1.54 -24.45
C ILE A 235 -4.51 0.96 -24.09
N MET A 236 -4.24 0.78 -22.80
CA MET A 236 -2.96 0.29 -22.27
C MET A 236 -3.19 -0.75 -21.17
N THR A 237 -2.32 -1.73 -21.14
CA THR A 237 -2.21 -2.66 -20.01
C THR A 237 -1.63 -1.97 -18.77
N PRO A 238 -1.81 -2.51 -17.55
CA PRO A 238 -1.18 -1.98 -16.33
C PRO A 238 0.34 -1.83 -16.44
N THR A 239 1.01 -2.74 -17.16
CA THR A 239 2.46 -2.70 -17.37
C THR A 239 2.87 -1.55 -18.30
N GLU A 240 2.17 -1.39 -19.43
CA GLU A 240 2.45 -0.30 -20.37
C GLU A 240 2.20 1.06 -19.75
N VAL A 241 1.08 1.20 -19.02
CA VAL A 241 0.74 2.45 -18.37
C VAL A 241 1.73 2.83 -17.26
N SER A 242 2.36 1.83 -16.61
CA SER A 242 3.39 2.10 -15.60
C SER A 242 4.62 2.76 -16.21
N ALA A 243 5.06 2.29 -17.38
CA ALA A 243 6.15 2.91 -18.14
C ALA A 243 5.77 4.32 -18.62
N PHE A 244 4.54 4.48 -19.14
CA PHE A 244 4.00 5.80 -19.50
C PHE A 244 4.02 6.76 -18.30
N ALA A 245 3.57 6.33 -17.12
CA ALA A 245 3.55 7.12 -15.90
C ALA A 245 4.96 7.59 -15.49
N ALA A 246 5.98 6.71 -15.58
CA ALA A 246 7.36 7.07 -15.28
C ALA A 246 7.91 8.12 -16.26
N VAL A 247 7.67 7.93 -17.57
CA VAL A 247 8.08 8.89 -18.61
C VAL A 247 7.36 10.23 -18.43
N TYR A 248 6.05 10.20 -18.17
CA TYR A 248 5.24 11.40 -17.93
C TYR A 248 5.74 12.19 -16.71
N ALA A 249 5.99 11.51 -15.57
CA ALA A 249 6.54 12.15 -14.37
C ALA A 249 7.92 12.79 -14.63
N LEU A 250 8.78 12.11 -15.38
CA LEU A 250 10.10 12.62 -15.77
C LEU A 250 9.98 13.88 -16.63
N LEU A 251 9.16 13.83 -17.69
CA LEU A 251 8.98 14.96 -18.61
C LEU A 251 8.41 16.18 -17.90
N ILE A 252 7.39 15.99 -17.06
CA ILE A 252 6.80 17.10 -16.30
C ILE A 252 7.81 17.67 -15.32
N GLY A 253 8.54 16.83 -14.59
CA GLY A 253 9.54 17.29 -13.61
C GLY A 253 10.71 18.04 -14.23
N LEU A 254 11.21 17.57 -15.40
CA LEU A 254 12.34 18.19 -16.10
C LEU A 254 11.96 19.45 -16.87
N PHE A 255 10.88 19.42 -17.64
CA PHE A 255 10.58 20.46 -18.63
C PHE A 255 9.50 21.43 -18.17
N PHE A 256 8.45 20.97 -17.51
CA PHE A 256 7.32 21.82 -17.09
C PHE A 256 7.59 22.49 -15.75
N TYR A 257 7.82 21.71 -14.69
CA TYR A 257 8.10 22.25 -13.36
C TYR A 257 9.54 22.67 -13.16
N ARG A 258 10.46 22.04 -13.90
CA ARG A 258 11.92 22.27 -13.79
C ARG A 258 12.43 22.07 -12.36
N THR A 259 11.80 21.17 -11.63
CA THR A 259 12.12 20.85 -10.24
C THR A 259 13.08 19.68 -10.13
N ILE A 260 13.19 18.85 -11.18
CA ILE A 260 14.12 17.73 -11.27
C ILE A 260 15.32 18.12 -12.12
N SER A 261 16.52 17.91 -11.62
CA SER A 261 17.75 17.93 -12.41
C SER A 261 18.03 16.55 -13.01
N ILE A 262 18.94 16.45 -13.98
CA ILE A 262 19.37 15.15 -14.52
C ILE A 262 19.96 14.25 -13.41
N SER A 263 20.73 14.84 -12.49
CA SER A 263 21.26 14.13 -11.33
C SER A 263 20.14 13.67 -10.38
N GLY A 264 19.12 14.50 -10.16
CA GLY A 264 17.93 14.13 -9.37
C GLY A 264 17.10 13.00 -10.02
N ALA A 265 17.00 13.00 -11.34
CA ALA A 265 16.37 11.88 -12.07
C ALA A 265 17.17 10.57 -11.94
N TRP A 266 18.50 10.66 -12.00
CA TRP A 266 19.38 9.52 -11.75
C TRP A 266 19.27 8.97 -10.33
N GLU A 267 19.22 9.84 -9.32
CA GLU A 267 18.97 9.45 -7.93
C GLU A 267 17.61 8.75 -7.78
N ALA A 268 16.54 9.31 -8.38
CA ALA A 268 15.22 8.68 -8.37
C ALA A 268 15.26 7.27 -9.01
N ALA A 269 15.96 7.11 -10.12
CA ALA A 269 16.14 5.83 -10.78
C ALA A 269 16.90 4.83 -9.91
N ARG A 270 18.00 5.27 -9.28
CA ARG A 270 18.79 4.46 -8.35
C ARG A 270 17.96 4.00 -7.13
N ASP A 271 17.25 4.93 -6.50
CA ASP A 271 16.40 4.62 -5.34
C ASP A 271 15.28 3.64 -5.73
N SER A 272 14.69 3.82 -6.92
CA SER A 272 13.68 2.92 -7.47
C SER A 272 14.23 1.52 -7.74
N LEU A 273 15.44 1.43 -8.27
CA LEU A 273 16.11 0.15 -8.51
C LEU A 273 16.35 -0.60 -7.20
N LEU A 274 16.85 0.07 -6.18
CA LEU A 274 17.08 -0.53 -4.86
C LEU A 274 15.77 -1.02 -4.22
N GLN A 275 14.70 -0.20 -4.24
CA GLN A 275 13.39 -0.59 -3.71
C GLN A 275 12.82 -1.78 -4.50
N THR A 276 12.90 -1.76 -5.82
CA THR A 276 12.42 -2.83 -6.68
C THR A 276 13.19 -4.13 -6.43
N THR A 277 14.52 -4.06 -6.29
CA THR A 277 15.35 -5.23 -6.00
C THR A 277 14.92 -5.90 -4.67
N MET A 278 14.63 -5.11 -3.64
CA MET A 278 14.12 -5.64 -2.38
C MET A 278 12.77 -6.34 -2.56
N ILE A 279 11.84 -5.73 -3.31
CA ILE A 279 10.52 -6.33 -3.58
C ILE A 279 10.69 -7.66 -4.32
N TYR A 280 11.51 -7.69 -5.39
CA TYR A 280 11.74 -8.91 -6.17
C TYR A 280 12.44 -10.01 -5.36
N ALA A 281 13.37 -9.65 -4.47
CA ALA A 281 14.00 -10.61 -3.57
C ALA A 281 13.00 -11.24 -2.59
N VAL A 282 12.03 -10.45 -2.08
CA VAL A 282 10.94 -10.96 -1.25
C VAL A 282 9.98 -11.82 -2.06
N VAL A 283 9.63 -11.41 -3.31
CA VAL A 283 8.80 -12.21 -4.22
C VAL A 283 9.45 -13.56 -4.49
N LEU A 284 10.76 -13.58 -4.78
CA LEU A 284 11.51 -14.82 -5.00
C LEU A 284 11.45 -15.75 -3.80
N GLY A 285 11.86 -15.27 -2.63
CA GLY A 285 11.90 -16.07 -1.40
C GLY A 285 10.51 -16.55 -0.96
N GLY A 286 9.53 -15.65 -0.95
CA GLY A 286 8.17 -15.98 -0.56
C GLY A 286 7.47 -16.94 -1.53
N SER A 287 7.68 -16.80 -2.84
CA SER A 287 7.12 -17.72 -3.84
C SER A 287 7.71 -19.12 -3.71
N LEU A 288 9.00 -19.24 -3.40
CA LEU A 288 9.63 -20.53 -3.13
C LEU A 288 9.09 -21.19 -1.87
N ILE A 289 8.89 -20.43 -0.78
CA ILE A 289 8.22 -20.93 0.43
C ILE A 289 6.81 -21.39 0.07
N GLY A 290 6.03 -20.56 -0.62
CA GLY A 290 4.67 -20.89 -1.05
C GLY A 290 4.63 -22.18 -1.88
N PHE A 291 5.55 -22.35 -2.82
CA PHE A 291 5.68 -23.58 -3.61
C PHE A 291 5.93 -24.81 -2.73
N ILE A 292 6.85 -24.72 -1.76
CA ILE A 292 7.15 -25.83 -0.84
C ILE A 292 5.93 -26.16 0.02
N LEU A 293 5.25 -25.15 0.57
CA LEU A 293 4.04 -25.33 1.39
C LEU A 293 2.91 -26.03 0.62
N VAL A 294 2.68 -25.61 -0.63
CA VAL A 294 1.69 -26.26 -1.51
C VAL A 294 2.10 -27.72 -1.81
N ARG A 295 3.39 -27.97 -2.09
CA ARG A 295 3.90 -29.34 -2.35
C ARG A 295 3.81 -30.23 -1.13
N MET A 296 3.98 -29.70 0.07
CA MET A 296 3.77 -30.41 1.35
C MET A 296 2.29 -30.65 1.67
N GLY A 297 1.36 -30.24 0.81
CA GLY A 297 -0.07 -30.44 1.00
C GLY A 297 -0.70 -29.52 2.06
N VAL A 298 -0.01 -28.44 2.46
CA VAL A 298 -0.49 -27.53 3.53
C VAL A 298 -1.81 -26.90 3.13
N SER A 299 -1.95 -26.40 1.90
CA SER A 299 -3.20 -25.81 1.41
C SER A 299 -4.36 -26.82 1.45
N ALA A 300 -4.13 -28.06 1.02
CA ALA A 300 -5.14 -29.11 1.05
C ALA A 300 -5.53 -29.48 2.49
N HIS A 301 -4.56 -29.56 3.39
CA HIS A 301 -4.82 -29.82 4.82
C HIS A 301 -5.62 -28.67 5.46
N LEU A 302 -5.27 -27.42 5.18
CA LEU A 302 -6.03 -26.27 5.69
C LEU A 302 -7.47 -26.26 5.18
N VAL A 303 -7.68 -26.58 3.89
CA VAL A 303 -9.03 -26.71 3.32
C VAL A 303 -9.81 -27.83 4.03
N SER A 304 -9.20 -28.99 4.25
CA SER A 304 -9.89 -30.11 4.95
C SER A 304 -10.26 -29.78 6.41
N VAL A 305 -9.39 -29.04 7.11
CA VAL A 305 -9.71 -28.54 8.47
C VAL A 305 -10.86 -27.56 8.43
N LEU A 306 -10.90 -26.68 7.42
CA LEU A 306 -11.96 -25.71 7.23
C LEU A 306 -13.31 -26.38 6.98
N GLU A 307 -13.35 -27.39 6.10
CA GLU A 307 -14.55 -28.16 5.80
C GLU A 307 -15.08 -28.91 7.02
N GLN A 308 -14.18 -29.48 7.85
CA GLN A 308 -14.55 -30.15 9.11
C GLN A 308 -15.07 -29.21 10.18
N ALA A 309 -14.62 -27.93 10.18
CA ALA A 309 -15.00 -26.94 11.17
C ALA A 309 -16.40 -26.34 10.93
N ASP A 310 -17.05 -26.65 9.80
CA ASP A 310 -18.40 -26.17 9.40
C ASP A 310 -18.58 -24.65 9.62
N LEU A 311 -17.56 -23.88 9.24
CA LEU A 311 -17.56 -22.44 9.40
C LEU A 311 -18.42 -21.76 8.34
N SER A 312 -19.17 -20.74 8.72
CA SER A 312 -19.81 -19.83 7.79
C SER A 312 -18.77 -18.90 7.13
N TRP A 313 -19.08 -18.38 5.94
CA TRP A 313 -18.19 -17.47 5.19
C TRP A 313 -17.73 -16.26 6.00
N TRP A 314 -18.60 -15.68 6.83
CA TRP A 314 -18.26 -14.51 7.65
C TRP A 314 -17.33 -14.86 8.83
N GLN A 315 -17.49 -16.04 9.44
CA GLN A 315 -16.58 -16.53 10.49
C GLN A 315 -15.18 -16.75 9.92
N PHE A 316 -15.10 -17.37 8.73
CA PHE A 316 -13.83 -17.51 8.02
C PHE A 316 -13.17 -16.14 7.77
N LEU A 317 -13.89 -15.16 7.23
CA LEU A 317 -13.34 -13.82 6.98
C LEU A 317 -12.89 -13.12 8.26
N LEU A 318 -13.62 -13.25 9.37
CA LEU A 318 -13.18 -12.71 10.66
C LEU A 318 -11.88 -13.35 11.14
N ILE A 319 -11.75 -14.66 11.04
CA ILE A 319 -10.51 -15.38 11.40
C ILE A 319 -9.37 -14.89 10.52
N VAL A 320 -9.58 -14.81 9.20
CA VAL A 320 -8.57 -14.33 8.25
C VAL A 320 -8.15 -12.88 8.59
N ASN A 321 -9.09 -11.99 8.87
CA ASN A 321 -8.78 -10.61 9.26
C ASN A 321 -7.89 -10.58 10.51
N VAL A 322 -8.23 -11.34 11.55
CA VAL A 322 -7.42 -11.42 12.78
C VAL A 322 -6.02 -11.98 12.48
N VAL A 323 -5.92 -13.05 11.69
CA VAL A 323 -4.64 -13.66 11.33
C VAL A 323 -3.78 -12.68 10.53
N LEU A 324 -4.34 -12.02 9.52
CA LEU A 324 -3.61 -11.04 8.71
C LEU A 324 -3.18 -9.82 9.52
N LEU A 325 -4.02 -9.32 10.43
CA LEU A 325 -3.65 -8.21 11.32
C LEU A 325 -2.51 -8.60 12.26
N VAL A 326 -2.57 -9.80 12.86
CA VAL A 326 -1.51 -10.30 13.76
C VAL A 326 -0.21 -10.53 12.99
N LEU A 327 -0.24 -11.20 11.84
CA LEU A 327 0.96 -11.42 11.02
C LEU A 327 1.53 -10.10 10.51
N GLY A 328 0.68 -9.16 10.15
CA GLY A 328 1.08 -7.85 9.65
C GLY A 328 1.71 -6.94 10.70
N MET A 329 1.59 -7.24 12.01
CA MET A 329 2.38 -6.58 13.04
C MET A 329 3.89 -6.84 12.89
N PHE A 330 4.26 -7.97 12.30
CA PHE A 330 5.64 -8.45 12.18
C PHE A 330 6.18 -8.44 10.75
N LEU A 331 5.29 -8.52 9.76
CA LEU A 331 5.65 -8.59 8.34
C LEU A 331 5.30 -7.28 7.63
N ASP A 332 6.09 -6.91 6.64
CA ASP A 332 5.71 -5.84 5.73
C ASP A 332 4.60 -6.31 4.77
N GLY A 333 3.90 -5.36 4.16
CA GLY A 333 2.74 -5.66 3.33
C GLY A 333 3.02 -6.55 2.13
N VAL A 334 4.18 -6.40 1.49
CA VAL A 334 4.62 -7.25 0.36
C VAL A 334 4.80 -8.68 0.82
N THR A 335 5.54 -8.89 1.90
CA THR A 335 5.79 -10.21 2.50
C THR A 335 4.51 -10.87 2.96
N LEU A 336 3.62 -10.11 3.60
CA LEU A 336 2.33 -10.62 4.08
C LEU A 336 1.50 -11.17 2.92
N ILE A 337 1.37 -10.42 1.82
CA ILE A 337 0.64 -10.87 0.63
C ILE A 337 1.27 -12.15 0.06
N ILE A 338 2.59 -12.15 -0.16
CA ILE A 338 3.26 -13.25 -0.85
C ILE A 338 3.18 -14.56 -0.07
N LEU A 339 3.28 -14.50 1.25
CA LEU A 339 3.22 -15.69 2.11
C LEU A 339 1.80 -16.19 2.32
N THR A 340 0.82 -15.31 2.39
CA THR A 340 -0.55 -15.70 2.77
C THR A 340 -1.48 -15.90 1.58
N ALA A 341 -1.31 -15.19 0.46
CA ALA A 341 -2.19 -15.31 -0.69
C ALA A 341 -2.27 -16.75 -1.25
N PRO A 342 -1.15 -17.49 -1.47
CA PRO A 342 -1.23 -18.85 -2.01
C PRO A 342 -1.97 -19.84 -1.09
N LEU A 343 -2.04 -19.55 0.21
CA LEU A 343 -2.70 -20.38 1.21
C LEU A 343 -4.17 -20.00 1.40
N LEU A 344 -4.46 -18.70 1.47
CA LEU A 344 -5.79 -18.21 1.84
C LEU A 344 -6.77 -18.15 0.65
N PHE A 345 -6.30 -17.92 -0.59
CA PHE A 345 -7.20 -17.85 -1.75
C PHE A 345 -7.91 -19.17 -2.05
N PRO A 346 -7.24 -20.36 -2.03
CA PRO A 346 -7.95 -21.63 -2.17
C PRO A 346 -9.02 -21.84 -1.10
N MET A 347 -8.73 -21.46 0.14
CA MET A 347 -9.69 -21.54 1.25
C MET A 347 -10.90 -20.62 1.03
N ALA A 348 -10.66 -19.37 0.61
CA ALA A 348 -11.72 -18.41 0.29
C ALA A 348 -12.63 -18.89 -0.85
N GLN A 349 -12.06 -19.56 -1.87
CA GLN A 349 -12.82 -20.15 -2.97
C GLN A 349 -13.74 -21.29 -2.50
N VAL A 350 -13.26 -22.17 -1.64
CA VAL A 350 -14.08 -23.24 -1.05
C VAL A 350 -15.23 -22.66 -0.21
N MET A 351 -15.01 -21.52 0.46
CA MET A 351 -16.05 -20.78 1.19
C MET A 351 -17.02 -20.00 0.30
N GLY A 352 -16.88 -20.08 -1.03
CA GLY A 352 -17.73 -19.38 -1.99
C GLY A 352 -17.50 -17.87 -2.05
N ILE A 353 -16.36 -17.37 -1.56
CA ILE A 353 -16.02 -15.96 -1.55
C ILE A 353 -15.43 -15.57 -2.92
N ASN A 354 -15.95 -14.49 -3.50
CA ASN A 354 -15.41 -13.96 -4.77
C ASN A 354 -13.92 -13.58 -4.59
N PRO A 355 -13.01 -14.06 -5.45
CA PRO A 355 -11.57 -13.82 -5.31
C PRO A 355 -11.17 -12.34 -5.38
N ILE A 356 -11.88 -11.52 -6.17
CA ILE A 356 -11.61 -10.08 -6.26
C ILE A 356 -11.99 -9.37 -4.96
N HIS A 357 -13.16 -9.72 -4.40
CA HIS A 357 -13.57 -9.21 -3.08
C HIS A 357 -12.56 -9.61 -2.00
N PHE A 358 -12.11 -10.85 -2.00
CA PHE A 358 -11.11 -11.33 -1.03
C PHE A 358 -9.77 -10.60 -1.17
N ALA A 359 -9.35 -10.27 -2.41
CA ALA A 359 -8.16 -9.47 -2.66
C ALA A 359 -8.27 -8.07 -2.02
N VAL A 360 -9.43 -7.42 -2.12
CA VAL A 360 -9.67 -6.12 -1.48
C VAL A 360 -9.59 -6.22 0.05
N ILE A 361 -10.20 -7.23 0.65
CA ILE A 361 -10.10 -7.48 2.09
C ILE A 361 -8.65 -7.70 2.52
N MET A 362 -7.88 -8.46 1.74
CA MET A 362 -6.46 -8.70 2.02
C MET A 362 -5.66 -7.40 1.98
N VAL A 363 -5.86 -6.55 0.97
CA VAL A 363 -5.18 -5.25 0.86
C VAL A 363 -5.58 -4.33 2.02
N ALA A 364 -6.85 -4.27 2.42
CA ALA A 364 -7.31 -3.49 3.57
C ALA A 364 -6.62 -3.92 4.88
N ASN A 365 -6.44 -5.23 5.08
CA ASN A 365 -5.67 -5.74 6.22
C ASN A 365 -4.20 -5.31 6.16
N VAL A 366 -3.57 -5.38 4.97
CA VAL A 366 -2.19 -4.94 4.76
C VAL A 366 -2.01 -3.45 5.08
N GLU A 367 -2.96 -2.61 4.70
CA GLU A 367 -2.94 -1.19 5.04
C GLU A 367 -2.90 -0.95 6.56
N ILE A 368 -3.77 -1.64 7.30
CA ILE A 368 -3.83 -1.55 8.76
C ILE A 368 -2.54 -2.11 9.38
N ALA A 369 -2.00 -3.18 8.82
CA ALA A 369 -0.75 -3.81 9.25
C ALA A 369 0.44 -2.82 9.21
N THR A 370 0.53 -1.99 8.16
CA THR A 370 1.61 -0.97 8.05
C THR A 370 1.53 0.13 9.12
N LEU A 371 0.44 0.21 9.86
CA LEU A 371 0.18 1.14 10.96
C LEU A 371 0.27 0.48 12.33
N THR A 372 0.48 -0.83 12.40
CA THR A 372 0.34 -1.59 13.64
C THR A 372 1.71 -1.89 14.26
N PRO A 373 1.98 -1.50 15.51
CA PRO A 373 3.18 -1.93 16.22
C PRO A 373 3.23 -3.47 16.36
N PRO A 374 4.43 -4.09 16.47
CA PRO A 374 5.73 -3.49 16.74
C PRO A 374 6.48 -2.93 15.51
N ILE A 375 6.23 -3.45 14.30
CA ILE A 375 6.97 -2.98 13.12
C ILE A 375 6.29 -1.77 12.48
N GLY A 376 5.11 -1.89 11.88
CA GLY A 376 4.34 -0.79 11.32
C GLY A 376 5.16 0.22 10.50
N LEU A 377 5.56 -0.12 9.26
CA LEU A 377 6.56 0.66 8.49
C LEU A 377 6.26 2.14 8.39
N ASN A 378 5.00 2.53 8.23
CA ASN A 378 4.62 3.94 8.17
C ASN A 378 4.88 4.68 9.48
N LEU A 379 4.83 3.98 10.62
CA LEU A 379 5.15 4.56 11.92
C LEU A 379 6.62 4.95 12.00
N PHE A 380 7.52 4.08 11.51
CA PHE A 380 8.95 4.37 11.48
C PHE A 380 9.30 5.49 10.51
N VAL A 381 8.70 5.49 9.33
CA VAL A 381 8.90 6.58 8.35
C VAL A 381 8.50 7.92 8.96
N MET A 382 7.32 8.00 9.57
CA MET A 382 6.86 9.24 10.18
C MET A 382 7.64 9.63 11.44
N SER A 383 8.10 8.65 12.22
CA SER A 383 9.01 8.89 13.34
C SER A 383 10.30 9.56 12.89
N GLY A 384 10.88 9.12 11.78
CA GLY A 384 12.08 9.74 11.19
C GLY A 384 11.84 11.16 10.67
N ILE A 385 10.71 11.41 10.01
CA ILE A 385 10.38 12.72 9.41
C ILE A 385 10.02 13.73 10.49
N VAL A 386 9.13 13.37 11.42
CA VAL A 386 8.64 14.27 12.48
C VAL A 386 9.65 14.39 13.62
N ARG A 387 10.58 13.43 13.74
CA ARG A 387 11.60 13.31 14.80
C ARG A 387 10.98 13.16 16.18
N ILE A 388 9.98 12.30 16.29
CA ILE A 388 9.37 11.87 17.55
C ILE A 388 9.46 10.36 17.69
N PRO A 389 9.44 9.80 18.91
CA PRO A 389 9.48 8.35 19.11
C PRO A 389 8.31 7.62 18.41
N VAL A 390 8.56 6.40 17.91
CA VAL A 390 7.56 5.58 17.19
C VAL A 390 6.27 5.39 17.99
N HIS A 391 6.36 5.22 19.30
CA HIS A 391 5.18 5.05 20.15
C HIS A 391 4.29 6.32 20.20
N GLU A 392 4.85 7.52 20.04
CA GLU A 392 4.05 8.76 19.92
C GLU A 392 3.37 8.85 18.56
N VAL A 393 4.02 8.38 17.48
CA VAL A 393 3.37 8.25 16.17
C VAL A 393 2.21 7.25 16.26
N ALA A 394 2.43 6.09 16.88
CA ALA A 394 1.39 5.08 17.08
C ALA A 394 0.19 5.62 17.88
N ARG A 395 0.43 6.41 18.93
CA ARG A 395 -0.64 7.12 19.66
C ARG A 395 -1.40 8.10 18.78
N GLY A 396 -0.70 8.78 17.85
CA GLY A 396 -1.32 9.68 16.88
C GLY A 396 -2.19 8.96 15.85
N VAL A 397 -1.82 7.72 15.50
CA VAL A 397 -2.58 6.85 14.58
C VAL A 397 -3.83 6.26 15.24
N LEU A 398 -3.83 6.06 16.56
CA LEU A 398 -4.87 5.31 17.27
C LEU A 398 -6.32 5.74 16.96
N PRO A 399 -6.69 7.03 16.90
CA PRO A 399 -8.04 7.44 16.53
C PRO A 399 -8.44 7.02 15.12
N PHE A 400 -7.49 7.06 14.19
CA PHE A 400 -7.68 6.67 12.80
C PHE A 400 -7.69 5.15 12.62
N TYR A 401 -6.98 4.43 13.49
CA TYR A 401 -6.96 2.98 13.50
C TYR A 401 -8.37 2.40 13.73
N VAL A 402 -9.14 2.98 14.66
CA VAL A 402 -10.55 2.60 14.88
C VAL A 402 -11.37 2.81 13.61
N VAL A 403 -11.16 3.92 12.91
CA VAL A 403 -11.86 4.22 11.65
C VAL A 403 -11.49 3.22 10.55
N ARG A 404 -10.22 2.82 10.49
CA ARG A 404 -9.73 1.80 9.55
C ARG A 404 -10.32 0.41 9.83
N LEU A 405 -10.39 0.01 11.11
CA LEU A 405 -11.06 -1.24 11.49
C LEU A 405 -12.56 -1.23 11.14
N PHE A 406 -13.22 -0.09 11.30
CA PHE A 406 -14.60 0.09 10.85
C PHE A 406 -14.72 -0.04 9.32
N GLY A 407 -13.82 0.59 8.56
CA GLY A 407 -13.74 0.43 7.11
C GLY A 407 -13.52 -1.02 6.69
N LEU A 408 -12.58 -1.73 7.33
CA LEU A 408 -12.35 -3.16 7.11
C LEU A 408 -13.61 -4.00 7.38
N ALA A 409 -14.34 -3.69 8.47
CA ALA A 409 -15.59 -4.39 8.77
C ALA A 409 -16.64 -4.13 7.67
N LEU A 410 -16.82 -2.90 7.21
CA LEU A 410 -17.71 -2.59 6.09
C LEU A 410 -17.32 -3.37 4.83
N LEU A 411 -16.05 -3.39 4.47
CA LEU A 411 -15.55 -4.12 3.31
C LEU A 411 -15.75 -5.63 3.47
N THR A 412 -15.57 -6.18 4.68
CA THR A 412 -15.74 -7.62 4.94
C THR A 412 -17.18 -8.07 4.78
N PHE A 413 -18.16 -7.26 5.26
CA PHE A 413 -19.57 -7.65 5.27
C PHE A 413 -20.39 -7.14 4.09
N ILE A 414 -19.87 -6.22 3.28
CA ILE A 414 -20.56 -5.61 2.14
C ILE A 414 -19.75 -5.86 0.85
N PRO A 415 -19.86 -7.05 0.24
CA PRO A 415 -19.12 -7.39 -1.00
C PRO A 415 -19.35 -6.40 -2.14
N GLN A 416 -20.54 -5.79 -2.21
CA GLN A 416 -20.93 -4.81 -3.22
C GLN A 416 -19.98 -3.61 -3.29
N LEU A 417 -19.30 -3.27 -2.19
CA LEU A 417 -18.31 -2.18 -2.18
C LEU A 417 -17.07 -2.52 -3.03
N SER A 418 -16.68 -3.78 -3.03
CA SER A 418 -15.52 -4.28 -3.82
C SER A 418 -15.93 -4.69 -5.23
N LEU A 419 -17.18 -5.10 -5.43
CA LEU A 419 -17.70 -5.65 -6.69
C LEU A 419 -18.61 -4.63 -7.42
N PHE A 420 -18.50 -3.35 -7.09
CA PHE A 420 -19.37 -2.30 -7.64
C PHE A 420 -19.26 -2.17 -9.17
N PHE A 421 -18.11 -2.48 -9.73
CA PHE A 421 -17.83 -2.39 -11.16
C PHE A 421 -17.78 -3.78 -11.84
N GLU A 422 -18.07 -4.86 -11.14
CA GLU A 422 -18.26 -6.21 -11.67
C GLU A 422 -19.74 -6.48 -11.93
#